data_a7344fd73f828cef55e4d1a6a5ce441a
#
_entry.id   a7344fd73f828cef55e4d1a6a5ce441a
#
_cell.length_a   1.000
_cell.length_b   1.000
_cell.length_c   1.000
_cell.angle_alpha   90.00
_cell.angle_beta   90.00
_cell.angle_gamma   90.00
#
_symmetry.space_group_name_H-M   'P 1'
#
loop_
_entity.id
_entity.type
_entity.pdbx_description
1 polymer ?
#
loop_
_entity_poly.entity_id
_entity_poly.type
_entity_poly.pdbx_seq_one_letter_code
_entity_poly.pdbx_strand_id
1 'polypeptide(L)'
;MYYLSKDNNVRIKMIIVKKSFLFLSIILVSGFVFPSAFAHTTIYIEQYEIEAGWGDEPPVVGLPNRIVVEVAESGEKEGLRTGVTSAFKSMTATLISGGAEKELDINSDPRPGHYYAKILPTKTGSMSVKLVGEFNGIQVDAVIPIEDVESQSLIEFPPTSGSSSAGAIGAVKNALSSLQKDVSNLKSNVGEVSLTAGGIDIQNAYNFGVFGLCLGAAGVIIAIIAMLRRK
;
A
#
# COMPACT_ATOMS: atom_id res chain seq x y z
N MET A 1 19.59 -59.59 17.31
CA MET A 1 18.45 -58.72 16.98
C MET A 1 18.65 -57.25 17.41
N TYR A 2 19.84 -56.83 17.81
CA TYR A 2 20.16 -55.46 18.29
C TYR A 2 20.81 -54.53 17.25
N TYR A 3 21.24 -54.99 16.10
CA TYR A 3 21.97 -54.24 15.11
C TYR A 3 21.08 -53.41 14.15
N LEU A 4 19.82 -53.82 13.93
CA LEU A 4 18.91 -53.15 13.01
C LEU A 4 18.23 -51.85 13.56
N SER A 5 18.24 -51.66 14.89
CA SER A 5 17.62 -50.50 15.54
C SER A 5 18.51 -49.23 15.48
N LYS A 6 19.85 -49.40 15.46
CA LYS A 6 20.80 -48.27 15.50
C LYS A 6 20.86 -47.56 14.16
N ASP A 7 20.70 -48.26 13.05
CA ASP A 7 20.80 -47.70 11.69
C ASP A 7 19.57 -46.83 11.34
N ASN A 8 18.37 -47.20 11.79
CA ASN A 8 17.17 -46.41 11.58
C ASN A 8 17.19 -45.08 12.34
N ASN A 9 17.70 -45.04 13.55
CA ASN A 9 17.84 -43.82 14.33
C ASN A 9 18.85 -42.83 13.71
N VAL A 10 19.89 -43.32 13.11
CA VAL A 10 20.90 -42.47 12.40
C VAL A 10 20.29 -41.91 11.13
N ARG A 11 19.57 -42.69 10.35
CA ARG A 11 18.85 -42.26 9.13
C ARG A 11 17.79 -41.20 9.44
N ILE A 12 16.97 -41.38 10.49
CA ILE A 12 15.97 -40.41 10.90
C ILE A 12 16.60 -39.09 11.34
N LYS A 13 17.67 -39.11 12.15
CA LYS A 13 18.42 -37.92 12.55
C LYS A 13 19.01 -37.19 11.33
N MET A 14 19.56 -37.90 10.34
CA MET A 14 20.14 -37.32 9.14
C MET A 14 19.07 -36.67 8.25
N ILE A 15 17.87 -37.24 8.16
CA ILE A 15 16.75 -36.65 7.41
C ILE A 15 16.24 -35.38 8.09
N ILE A 16 16.13 -35.37 9.42
CA ILE A 16 15.72 -34.20 10.20
C ILE A 16 16.73 -33.05 10.02
N VAL A 17 18.01 -33.33 10.14
CA VAL A 17 19.08 -32.34 9.95
C VAL A 17 19.07 -31.76 8.53
N LYS A 18 18.91 -32.60 7.49
CA LYS A 18 18.80 -32.12 6.11
C LYS A 18 17.57 -31.25 5.88
N LYS A 19 16.41 -31.61 6.43
CA LYS A 19 15.18 -30.78 6.35
C LYS A 19 15.32 -29.46 7.10
N SER A 20 15.94 -29.45 8.28
CA SER A 20 16.21 -28.23 9.04
C SER A 20 17.18 -27.32 8.31
N PHE A 21 18.20 -27.87 7.66
CA PHE A 21 19.17 -27.11 6.87
C PHE A 21 18.51 -26.50 5.62
N LEU A 22 17.61 -27.24 4.97
CA LEU A 22 16.82 -26.74 3.85
C LEU A 22 15.89 -25.60 4.29
N PHE A 23 15.22 -25.73 5.43
CA PHE A 23 14.35 -24.69 5.98
C PHE A 23 15.11 -23.41 6.36
N LEU A 24 16.29 -23.60 6.98
CA LEU A 24 17.17 -22.49 7.34
C LEU A 24 17.71 -21.76 6.11
N SER A 25 18.04 -22.49 5.03
CA SER A 25 18.49 -21.88 3.77
C SER A 25 17.39 -21.10 3.06
N ILE A 26 16.14 -21.56 3.13
CA ILE A 26 14.98 -20.83 2.57
C ILE A 26 14.75 -19.52 3.35
N ILE A 27 14.84 -19.55 4.67
CA ILE A 27 14.72 -18.35 5.51
C ILE A 27 15.87 -17.38 5.23
N LEU A 28 17.08 -17.87 5.05
CA LEU A 28 18.25 -17.04 4.75
C LEU A 28 18.13 -16.36 3.37
N VAL A 29 17.63 -17.09 2.35
CA VAL A 29 17.43 -16.54 1.00
C VAL A 29 16.26 -15.56 0.96
N SER A 30 15.16 -15.80 1.71
CA SER A 30 14.03 -14.85 1.79
C SER A 30 14.40 -13.55 2.49
N GLY A 31 15.43 -13.53 3.35
CA GLY A 31 15.94 -12.33 4.02
C GLY A 31 16.68 -11.35 3.10
N PHE A 32 17.04 -11.76 1.87
CA PHE A 32 17.77 -10.91 0.91
C PHE A 32 16.88 -10.24 -0.14
N VAL A 33 15.57 -10.51 -0.15
CA VAL A 33 14.63 -9.87 -1.08
C VAL A 33 13.95 -8.69 -0.37
N PHE A 34 14.73 -7.71 0.07
CA PHE A 34 14.17 -6.39 0.40
C PHE A 34 14.15 -5.57 -0.88
N PRO A 35 12.98 -5.11 -1.35
CA PRO A 35 12.96 -4.08 -2.37
C PRO A 35 13.68 -2.86 -1.79
N SER A 36 14.62 -2.30 -2.54
CA SER A 36 15.21 -1.00 -2.23
C SER A 36 14.05 0.01 -2.26
N ALA A 37 13.66 0.54 -1.11
CA ALA A 37 12.73 1.66 -1.05
C ALA A 37 13.52 2.90 -1.53
N PHE A 38 13.35 3.27 -2.79
CA PHE A 38 13.81 4.55 -3.29
C PHE A 38 12.71 5.56 -2.94
N ALA A 39 13.04 6.52 -2.10
CA ALA A 39 12.16 7.60 -1.71
C ALA A 39 12.01 8.62 -2.84
N HIS A 40 13.03 8.75 -3.70
CA HIS A 40 13.02 9.59 -4.87
C HIS A 40 12.95 8.77 -6.16
N THR A 41 12.19 9.27 -7.14
CA THR A 41 12.09 8.64 -8.46
C THR A 41 13.00 9.36 -9.45
N THR A 42 13.82 8.58 -10.13
CA THR A 42 14.78 9.06 -11.13
C THR A 42 14.33 8.68 -12.54
N ILE A 43 14.42 9.62 -13.45
CA ILE A 43 14.26 9.41 -14.91
C ILE A 43 15.53 9.83 -15.64
N TYR A 44 15.77 9.25 -16.80
CA TYR A 44 16.91 9.55 -17.65
C TYR A 44 16.42 10.14 -18.97
N ILE A 45 16.98 11.27 -19.36
CA ILE A 45 16.70 11.94 -20.63
C ILE A 45 18.05 12.26 -21.27
N GLU A 46 18.40 11.51 -22.31
CA GLU A 46 19.72 11.55 -22.95
C GLU A 46 20.85 11.35 -21.93
N GLN A 47 21.76 12.31 -21.77
CA GLN A 47 22.85 12.26 -20.80
C GLN A 47 22.45 12.82 -19.42
N TYR A 48 21.21 13.26 -19.24
CA TYR A 48 20.76 13.86 -17.98
C TYR A 48 19.94 12.89 -17.16
N GLU A 49 20.09 13.02 -15.87
CA GLU A 49 19.36 12.33 -14.83
C GLU A 49 18.52 13.36 -14.07
N ILE A 50 17.23 13.14 -13.99
CA ILE A 50 16.29 13.99 -13.27
C ILE A 50 15.64 13.17 -12.17
N GLU A 51 15.81 13.63 -10.96
CA GLU A 51 15.25 12.99 -9.77
C GLU A 51 14.24 13.92 -9.12
N ALA A 52 13.08 13.39 -8.71
CA ALA A 52 12.07 14.14 -7.99
C ALA A 52 11.54 13.36 -6.79
N GLY A 53 11.23 14.10 -5.71
CA GLY A 53 10.72 13.52 -4.48
C GLY A 53 10.32 14.56 -3.45
N TRP A 54 10.13 14.11 -2.22
CA TRP A 54 9.87 14.98 -1.08
C TRP A 54 11.16 15.38 -0.38
N GLY A 55 11.17 16.58 0.20
CA GLY A 55 12.33 17.04 0.98
C GLY A 55 12.40 16.48 2.37
N ASP A 56 11.25 16.22 2.97
CA ASP A 56 11.11 15.58 4.28
C ASP A 56 10.23 14.33 4.11
N GLU A 57 10.74 13.17 4.47
CA GLU A 57 10.11 11.87 4.28
C GLU A 57 9.93 11.11 5.59
N PRO A 58 8.79 10.40 5.72
CA PRO A 58 7.66 10.34 4.81
C PRO A 58 6.87 11.65 4.77
N PRO A 59 6.28 12.04 3.61
CA PRO A 59 5.44 13.21 3.54
C PRO A 59 4.13 12.98 4.28
N VAL A 60 3.72 13.91 5.14
CA VAL A 60 2.53 13.78 5.99
C VAL A 60 1.54 14.90 5.71
N VAL A 61 0.25 14.55 5.56
CA VAL A 61 -0.82 15.50 5.33
C VAL A 61 -0.89 16.56 6.45
N GLY A 62 -1.05 17.83 6.06
CA GLY A 62 -1.17 18.95 7.01
C GLY A 62 0.16 19.46 7.56
N LEU A 63 1.28 18.87 7.19
CA LEU A 63 2.62 19.38 7.53
C LEU A 63 3.27 20.07 6.34
N PRO A 64 3.87 21.26 6.53
CA PRO A 64 4.66 21.91 5.50
C PRO A 64 5.82 21.02 5.05
N ASN A 65 6.01 20.91 3.75
CA ASN A 65 7.09 20.14 3.13
C ASN A 65 7.59 20.87 1.88
N ARG A 66 8.44 20.25 1.11
CA ARG A 66 8.93 20.74 -0.17
C ARG A 66 9.02 19.60 -1.17
N ILE A 67 8.72 19.90 -2.41
CA ILE A 67 9.11 19.05 -3.54
C ILE A 67 10.56 19.40 -3.85
N VAL A 68 11.40 18.40 -3.99
CA VAL A 68 12.79 18.55 -4.43
C VAL A 68 12.94 17.96 -5.82
N VAL A 69 13.73 18.65 -6.66
CA VAL A 69 14.09 18.17 -7.99
C VAL A 69 15.60 18.33 -8.13
N GLU A 70 16.27 17.27 -8.51
CA GLU A 70 17.68 17.28 -8.87
C GLU A 70 17.82 17.06 -10.38
N VAL A 71 18.61 17.88 -11.04
CA VAL A 71 18.96 17.75 -12.45
C VAL A 71 20.46 17.66 -12.57
N ALA A 72 20.97 16.54 -13.01
CA ALA A 72 22.40 16.30 -13.14
C ALA A 72 22.75 15.71 -14.52
N GLU A 73 23.90 16.07 -15.04
CA GLU A 73 24.51 15.42 -16.19
C GLU A 73 25.34 14.23 -15.70
N SER A 74 25.11 13.06 -16.27
CA SER A 74 25.89 11.85 -16.00
C SER A 74 27.27 12.00 -16.61
N GLY A 75 28.32 11.91 -15.79
CA GLY A 75 29.70 11.99 -16.27
C GLY A 75 30.16 10.70 -16.95
N GLU A 76 31.24 10.79 -17.76
CA GLU A 76 31.86 9.62 -18.42
C GLU A 76 32.36 8.54 -17.44
N LYS A 77 32.58 8.88 -16.19
CA LYS A 77 32.96 7.95 -15.13
C LYS A 77 31.78 7.67 -14.22
N GLU A 78 31.56 6.40 -13.95
CA GLU A 78 30.52 5.92 -13.03
C GLU A 78 30.61 6.66 -11.67
N GLY A 79 29.49 7.28 -11.27
CA GLY A 79 29.40 8.05 -10.01
C GLY A 79 29.80 9.52 -10.12
N LEU A 80 30.25 10.02 -11.26
CA LEU A 80 30.49 11.45 -11.47
C LEU A 80 29.21 12.11 -12.01
N ARG A 81 28.61 13.02 -11.24
CA ARG A 81 27.44 13.80 -11.60
C ARG A 81 27.76 15.29 -11.57
N THR A 82 27.35 16.02 -12.57
CA THR A 82 27.47 17.48 -12.61
C THR A 82 26.09 18.12 -12.58
N GLY A 83 25.79 18.87 -11.52
CA GLY A 83 24.48 19.51 -11.36
C GLY A 83 24.25 20.62 -12.39
N VAL A 84 23.08 20.63 -13.01
CA VAL A 84 22.63 21.63 -13.99
C VAL A 84 22.00 22.83 -13.27
N THR A 85 22.68 23.99 -13.27
CA THR A 85 22.32 25.16 -12.44
C THR A 85 21.23 26.04 -13.01
N SER A 86 20.72 25.79 -14.20
CA SER A 86 19.76 26.69 -14.88
C SER A 86 18.62 25.93 -15.56
N ALA A 87 18.32 24.71 -15.11
CA ALA A 87 17.30 23.85 -15.72
C ALA A 87 15.91 24.50 -15.73
N PHE A 88 15.53 25.20 -14.67
CA PHE A 88 14.21 25.85 -14.54
C PHE A 88 14.12 27.28 -15.10
N LYS A 89 15.05 27.71 -15.94
CA LYS A 89 14.88 28.97 -16.68
C LYS A 89 13.79 28.89 -17.75
N SER A 90 13.67 27.73 -18.41
CA SER A 90 12.72 27.50 -19.51
C SER A 90 11.95 26.19 -19.29
N MET A 91 11.98 25.64 -18.09
CA MET A 91 11.22 24.45 -17.67
C MET A 91 10.28 24.80 -16.52
N THR A 92 9.10 24.25 -16.53
CA THR A 92 8.10 24.38 -15.46
C THR A 92 7.86 23.04 -14.78
N ALA A 93 7.50 23.09 -13.51
CA ALA A 93 7.10 21.92 -12.75
C ALA A 93 5.66 22.08 -12.24
N THR A 94 4.85 21.05 -12.40
CA THR A 94 3.47 21.00 -11.94
C THR A 94 3.27 19.79 -11.05
N LEU A 95 2.76 19.98 -9.85
CA LEU A 95 2.35 18.90 -8.95
C LEU A 95 0.93 18.44 -9.31
N ILE A 96 0.75 17.13 -9.47
CA ILE A 96 -0.51 16.51 -9.84
C ILE A 96 -0.95 15.57 -8.70
N SER A 97 -2.23 15.65 -8.29
CA SER A 97 -2.82 14.75 -7.31
C SER A 97 -4.32 14.58 -7.56
N GLY A 98 -4.76 13.35 -7.88
CA GLY A 98 -6.18 13.03 -8.05
C GLY A 98 -6.91 13.92 -9.08
N GLY A 99 -6.23 14.34 -10.14
CA GLY A 99 -6.76 15.23 -11.18
C GLY A 99 -6.68 16.73 -10.85
N ALA A 100 -6.21 17.10 -9.66
CA ALA A 100 -5.86 18.49 -9.34
C ALA A 100 -4.40 18.76 -9.77
N GLU A 101 -4.17 19.94 -10.31
CA GLU A 101 -2.85 20.39 -10.75
C GLU A 101 -2.47 21.70 -10.07
N LYS A 102 -1.20 21.83 -9.71
CA LYS A 102 -0.63 23.06 -9.14
C LYS A 102 0.76 23.29 -9.71
N GLU A 103 0.93 24.40 -10.41
CA GLU A 103 2.26 24.87 -10.80
C GLU A 103 3.09 25.19 -9.56
N LEU A 104 4.34 24.73 -9.56
CA LEU A 104 5.27 24.87 -8.45
C LEU A 104 6.15 26.13 -8.64
N ASP A 105 6.28 26.91 -7.59
CA ASP A 105 7.23 28.02 -7.52
C ASP A 105 8.62 27.46 -7.19
N ILE A 106 9.39 27.17 -8.24
CA ILE A 106 10.70 26.51 -8.13
C ILE A 106 11.77 27.52 -7.73
N ASN A 107 12.48 27.19 -6.68
CA ASN A 107 13.63 27.95 -6.17
C ASN A 107 14.90 27.11 -6.30
N SER A 108 16.03 27.75 -6.57
CA SER A 108 17.34 27.08 -6.60
C SER A 108 17.87 26.86 -5.18
N ASP A 109 18.41 25.69 -4.92
CA ASP A 109 19.20 25.38 -3.73
C ASP A 109 20.66 25.85 -3.95
N PRO A 110 21.45 26.17 -2.90
CA PRO A 110 22.88 26.49 -3.05
C PRO A 110 23.71 25.37 -3.69
N ARG A 111 23.27 24.12 -3.64
CA ARG A 111 23.92 22.99 -4.31
C ARG A 111 23.60 23.02 -5.80
N PRO A 112 24.61 22.93 -6.69
CA PRO A 112 24.38 22.89 -8.12
C PRO A 112 23.41 21.78 -8.54
N GLY A 113 22.43 22.10 -9.39
CA GLY A 113 21.46 21.16 -9.91
C GLY A 113 20.30 20.81 -8.96
N HIS A 114 20.30 21.33 -7.76
CA HIS A 114 19.22 21.10 -6.80
C HIS A 114 18.22 22.26 -6.81
N TYR A 115 16.94 21.90 -6.81
CA TYR A 115 15.81 22.80 -6.84
C TYR A 115 14.75 22.37 -5.85
N TYR A 116 13.93 23.31 -5.37
CA TYR A 116 12.84 23.00 -4.47
C TYR A 116 11.64 23.92 -4.63
N ALA A 117 10.45 23.43 -4.31
CA ALA A 117 9.25 24.24 -4.15
C ALA A 117 8.58 23.90 -2.82
N LYS A 118 8.16 24.92 -2.08
CA LYS A 118 7.42 24.73 -0.82
C LYS A 118 5.99 24.33 -1.10
N ILE A 119 5.50 23.34 -0.36
CA ILE A 119 4.15 22.81 -0.51
C ILE A 119 3.58 22.38 0.87
N LEU A 120 2.27 22.47 0.99
CA LEU A 120 1.52 21.89 2.11
C LEU A 120 0.59 20.82 1.53
N PRO A 121 0.88 19.52 1.67
CA PRO A 121 -0.03 18.48 1.25
C PRO A 121 -1.28 18.49 2.12
N THR A 122 -2.46 18.57 1.49
CA THR A 122 -3.75 18.65 2.18
C THR A 122 -4.59 17.39 2.07
N LYS A 123 -4.12 16.40 1.31
CA LYS A 123 -4.75 15.09 1.12
C LYS A 123 -3.69 14.00 1.11
N THR A 124 -4.06 12.84 1.62
CA THR A 124 -3.26 11.61 1.55
C THR A 124 -3.34 11.00 0.14
N GLY A 125 -2.37 10.16 -0.20
CA GLY A 125 -2.33 9.38 -1.42
C GLY A 125 -1.30 9.87 -2.43
N SER A 126 -1.37 9.30 -3.64
CA SER A 126 -0.36 9.45 -4.67
C SER A 126 -0.31 10.84 -5.29
N MET A 127 0.93 11.27 -5.56
CA MET A 127 1.25 12.50 -6.25
C MET A 127 2.30 12.27 -7.33
N SER A 128 2.36 13.17 -8.31
CA SER A 128 3.38 13.14 -9.36
C SER A 128 3.82 14.54 -9.70
N VAL A 129 5.07 14.71 -10.10
CA VAL A 129 5.62 15.95 -10.61
C VAL A 129 5.71 15.86 -12.13
N LYS A 130 5.00 16.74 -12.83
CA LYS A 130 5.11 16.89 -14.28
C LYS A 130 6.11 18.01 -14.58
N LEU A 131 7.10 17.70 -15.40
CA LEU A 131 8.12 18.64 -15.89
C LEU A 131 7.89 18.88 -17.37
N VAL A 132 7.79 20.15 -17.78
CA VAL A 132 7.60 20.53 -19.18
C VAL A 132 8.47 21.73 -19.51
N GLY A 133 9.16 21.65 -20.63
CA GLY A 133 10.01 22.76 -21.12
C GLY A 133 11.29 22.28 -21.75
N GLU A 134 12.32 23.13 -21.66
CA GLU A 134 13.61 22.88 -22.28
C GLU A 134 14.75 23.32 -21.35
N PHE A 135 15.83 22.55 -21.30
CA PHE A 135 17.09 23.00 -20.75
C PHE A 135 18.26 22.45 -21.58
N ASN A 136 19.31 23.25 -21.74
CA ASN A 136 20.50 22.91 -22.55
C ASN A 136 20.18 22.34 -23.94
N GLY A 137 19.09 22.81 -24.59
CA GLY A 137 18.65 22.36 -25.91
C GLY A 137 17.87 21.05 -25.91
N ILE A 138 17.58 20.48 -24.75
CA ILE A 138 16.85 19.23 -24.62
C ILE A 138 15.42 19.49 -24.16
N GLN A 139 14.46 18.96 -24.92
CA GLN A 139 13.04 19.03 -24.58
C GLN A 139 12.69 18.01 -23.49
N VAL A 140 11.97 18.47 -22.49
CA VAL A 140 11.45 17.64 -21.39
C VAL A 140 9.94 17.71 -21.39
N ASP A 141 9.30 16.55 -21.42
CA ASP A 141 7.88 16.34 -21.12
C ASP A 141 7.77 15.01 -20.38
N ALA A 142 7.82 15.07 -19.06
CA ALA A 142 7.88 13.88 -18.22
C ALA A 142 6.99 14.00 -16.99
N VAL A 143 6.40 12.88 -16.56
CA VAL A 143 5.66 12.78 -15.32
C VAL A 143 6.39 11.80 -14.40
N ILE A 144 6.84 12.29 -13.25
CA ILE A 144 7.63 11.56 -12.28
C ILE A 144 6.74 11.28 -11.07
N PRO A 145 6.37 10.03 -10.79
CA PRO A 145 5.66 9.69 -9.56
C PRO A 145 6.59 9.90 -8.36
N ILE A 146 6.03 10.44 -7.28
CA ILE A 146 6.72 10.63 -6.01
C ILE A 146 6.02 9.85 -4.91
N GLU A 147 6.66 9.71 -3.73
CA GLU A 147 6.11 8.97 -2.60
C GLU A 147 4.73 9.48 -2.18
N ASP A 148 3.87 8.55 -1.77
CA ASP A 148 2.51 8.84 -1.33
C ASP A 148 2.50 9.66 -0.04
N VAL A 149 1.58 10.62 0.04
CA VAL A 149 1.36 11.40 1.26
C VAL A 149 0.62 10.56 2.29
N GLU A 150 1.22 10.42 3.45
CA GLU A 150 0.73 9.64 4.58
C GLU A 150 -0.22 10.42 5.49
N SER A 151 -0.98 9.69 6.30
CA SER A 151 -1.84 10.31 7.30
C SER A 151 -1.04 10.82 8.51
N GLN A 152 -1.54 11.84 9.20
CA GLN A 152 -0.95 12.38 10.42
C GLN A 152 -0.76 11.32 11.52
N SER A 153 -1.62 10.29 11.54
CA SER A 153 -1.55 9.21 12.51
C SER A 153 -0.24 8.41 12.47
N LEU A 154 0.52 8.50 11.38
CA LEU A 154 1.82 7.85 11.25
C LEU A 154 2.86 8.40 12.24
N ILE A 155 2.76 9.70 12.56
CA ILE A 155 3.74 10.41 13.39
C ILE A 155 3.19 10.90 14.73
N GLU A 156 1.89 10.65 15.02
CA GLU A 156 1.26 11.06 16.28
C GLU A 156 1.81 10.26 17.46
N PHE A 157 2.26 10.99 18.50
CA PHE A 157 2.64 10.40 19.78
C PHE A 157 2.28 11.36 20.95
N PRO A 158 1.56 10.90 21.99
CA PRO A 158 0.84 9.63 22.05
C PRO A 158 -0.25 9.56 20.99
N PRO A 159 -0.61 8.35 20.49
CA PRO A 159 -1.63 8.22 19.45
C PRO A 159 -2.95 8.76 19.98
N THR A 160 -3.55 9.67 19.25
CA THR A 160 -4.89 10.18 19.56
C THR A 160 -5.88 9.03 19.40
N SER A 161 -6.48 8.60 20.53
CA SER A 161 -7.44 7.49 20.62
C SER A 161 -8.72 7.79 19.82
N GLY A 162 -8.60 8.00 18.52
CA GLY A 162 -9.72 8.40 17.68
C GLY A 162 -9.48 8.41 16.17
N SER A 163 -8.25 8.54 15.71
CA SER A 163 -8.04 8.81 14.26
C SER A 163 -8.12 7.55 13.38
N SER A 164 -7.74 6.38 13.85
CA SER A 164 -7.87 5.12 13.08
C SER A 164 -9.19 4.39 13.32
N SER A 165 -9.81 4.56 14.52
CA SER A 165 -11.10 3.94 14.83
C SER A 165 -12.31 4.81 14.52
N ALA A 166 -12.21 6.13 14.56
CA ALA A 166 -13.35 7.01 14.27
C ALA A 166 -13.80 6.93 12.82
N GLY A 167 -12.87 6.82 11.86
CA GLY A 167 -13.19 6.57 10.45
C GLY A 167 -13.80 5.18 10.24
N ALA A 168 -13.21 4.15 10.86
CA ALA A 168 -13.74 2.79 10.80
C ALA A 168 -15.07 2.66 11.56
N ILE A 169 -15.21 3.27 12.74
CA ILE A 169 -16.48 3.29 13.51
C ILE A 169 -17.53 4.12 12.76
N GLY A 170 -17.16 5.22 12.12
CA GLY A 170 -18.05 6.00 11.26
C GLY A 170 -18.54 5.21 10.04
N ALA A 171 -17.64 4.49 9.38
CA ALA A 171 -17.99 3.61 8.25
C ALA A 171 -18.87 2.44 8.70
N VAL A 172 -18.56 1.80 9.83
CA VAL A 172 -19.37 0.73 10.42
C VAL A 172 -20.72 1.26 10.87
N LYS A 173 -20.81 2.43 11.49
CA LYS A 173 -22.06 3.08 11.88
C LYS A 173 -22.92 3.41 10.68
N ASN A 174 -22.32 3.94 9.59
CA ASN A 174 -23.04 4.22 8.34
C ASN A 174 -23.52 2.93 7.66
N ALA A 175 -22.69 1.88 7.61
CA ALA A 175 -23.06 0.58 7.10
C ALA A 175 -24.18 -0.07 7.93
N LEU A 176 -24.12 0.05 9.26
CA LEU A 176 -25.17 -0.45 10.15
C LEU A 176 -26.50 0.31 9.97
N SER A 177 -26.43 1.63 9.78
CA SER A 177 -27.62 2.45 9.51
C SER A 177 -28.25 2.11 8.15
N SER A 178 -27.42 1.83 7.13
CA SER A 178 -27.89 1.38 5.82
C SER A 178 -28.56 0.01 5.93
N LEU A 179 -27.92 -0.95 6.60
CA LEU A 179 -28.48 -2.27 6.86
C LEU A 179 -29.82 -2.20 7.66
N GLN A 180 -29.89 -1.34 8.67
CA GLN A 180 -31.12 -1.11 9.42
C GLN A 180 -32.25 -0.59 8.54
N LYS A 181 -31.93 0.31 7.60
CA LYS A 181 -32.89 0.84 6.63
C LYS A 181 -33.34 -0.23 5.64
N ASP A 182 -32.41 -1.04 5.15
CA ASP A 182 -32.70 -2.15 4.24
C ASP A 182 -33.54 -3.26 4.92
N VAL A 183 -33.23 -3.61 6.17
CA VAL A 183 -34.03 -4.54 6.98
C VAL A 183 -35.43 -3.97 7.26
N SER A 184 -35.54 -2.65 7.52
CA SER A 184 -36.86 -1.99 7.70
C SER A 184 -37.67 -2.00 6.43
N ASN A 185 -37.05 -1.74 5.28
CA ASN A 185 -37.68 -1.83 3.97
C ASN A 185 -38.10 -3.24 3.59
N LEU A 186 -37.25 -4.24 3.88
CA LEU A 186 -37.56 -5.65 3.73
C LEU A 186 -38.73 -6.05 4.64
N LYS A 187 -38.75 -5.60 5.89
CA LYS A 187 -39.85 -5.86 6.82
C LYS A 187 -41.16 -5.25 6.38
N SER A 188 -41.17 -4.04 5.81
CA SER A 188 -42.38 -3.42 5.25
C SER A 188 -42.86 -4.13 3.98
N ASN A 189 -41.92 -4.55 3.11
CA ASN A 189 -42.29 -5.26 1.87
C ASN A 189 -42.72 -6.71 2.13
N VAL A 190 -42.17 -7.37 3.18
CA VAL A 190 -42.60 -8.71 3.59
C VAL A 190 -43.93 -8.65 4.37
N GLY A 191 -44.21 -7.52 5.04
CA GLY A 191 -45.53 -7.30 5.70
C GLY A 191 -46.69 -7.14 4.74
N GLU A 192 -46.46 -6.81 3.47
CA GLU A 192 -47.47 -6.71 2.41
C GLU A 192 -47.65 -7.98 1.57
N VAL A 193 -46.78 -8.99 1.70
CA VAL A 193 -47.03 -10.31 1.14
C VAL A 193 -47.94 -11.06 2.10
N SER A 194 -49.14 -10.56 2.22
CA SER A 194 -50.28 -11.19 2.89
C SER A 194 -50.72 -12.40 2.07
N LEU A 195 -50.43 -13.59 2.63
CA LEU A 195 -51.37 -14.67 2.73
C LEU A 195 -52.29 -14.97 1.51
N THR A 196 -51.73 -15.43 0.40
CA THR A 196 -52.55 -16.28 -0.47
C THR A 196 -51.66 -17.23 -1.28
N ALA A 197 -51.06 -18.21 -0.66
CA ALA A 197 -50.71 -19.53 -1.25
C ALA A 197 -50.07 -20.42 -0.21
N GLY A 198 -50.81 -21.36 0.32
CA GLY A 198 -50.33 -22.68 0.78
C GLY A 198 -49.39 -22.66 1.97
N GLY A 199 -49.99 -22.70 3.16
CA GLY A 199 -49.58 -23.46 4.36
C GLY A 199 -48.12 -23.77 4.71
N ILE A 200 -47.19 -22.93 4.37
CA ILE A 200 -45.78 -23.09 4.87
C ILE A 200 -45.58 -21.99 5.91
N ASP A 201 -45.47 -22.43 7.16
CA ASP A 201 -45.13 -21.59 8.29
C ASP A 201 -43.75 -20.96 8.06
N ILE A 202 -43.75 -19.65 7.69
CA ILE A 202 -42.53 -18.85 7.36
C ILE A 202 -41.54 -18.87 8.54
N GLN A 203 -42.05 -19.01 9.78
CA GLN A 203 -41.23 -19.12 10.99
C GLN A 203 -40.40 -20.42 11.00
N ASN A 204 -41.01 -21.52 10.52
CA ASN A 204 -40.31 -22.79 10.40
C ASN A 204 -39.28 -22.76 9.26
N ALA A 205 -39.56 -22.11 8.12
CA ALA A 205 -38.59 -21.96 7.02
C ALA A 205 -37.38 -21.13 7.44
N TYR A 206 -37.56 -20.04 8.19
CA TYR A 206 -36.47 -19.28 8.76
C TYR A 206 -35.62 -20.08 9.74
N ASN A 207 -36.25 -20.81 10.65
CA ASN A 207 -35.56 -21.66 11.62
C ASN A 207 -34.74 -22.78 10.93
N PHE A 208 -35.26 -23.38 9.85
CA PHE A 208 -34.52 -24.34 9.04
C PHE A 208 -33.34 -23.73 8.30
N GLY A 209 -33.47 -22.48 7.80
CA GLY A 209 -32.40 -21.74 7.16
C GLY A 209 -31.24 -21.42 8.12
N VAL A 210 -31.54 -20.95 9.33
CA VAL A 210 -30.55 -20.69 10.38
C VAL A 210 -29.87 -21.97 10.84
N PHE A 211 -30.64 -23.05 10.99
CA PHE A 211 -30.11 -24.38 11.38
C PHE A 211 -29.18 -24.94 10.32
N GLY A 212 -29.52 -24.79 9.03
CA GLY A 212 -28.67 -25.19 7.91
C GLY A 212 -27.35 -24.43 7.86
N LEU A 213 -27.38 -23.15 8.14
CA LEU A 213 -26.18 -22.29 8.18
C LEU A 213 -25.25 -22.65 9.33
N CYS A 214 -25.78 -22.93 10.50
CA CYS A 214 -25.01 -23.41 11.67
C CYS A 214 -24.36 -24.77 11.41
N LEU A 215 -25.10 -25.72 10.80
CA LEU A 215 -24.56 -27.04 10.44
C LEU A 215 -23.46 -26.93 9.37
N GLY A 216 -23.63 -26.03 8.37
CA GLY A 216 -22.64 -25.77 7.35
C GLY A 216 -21.33 -25.23 7.94
N ALA A 217 -21.42 -24.28 8.84
CA ALA A 217 -20.25 -23.72 9.53
C ALA A 217 -19.53 -24.79 10.39
N ALA A 218 -20.26 -25.59 11.12
CA ALA A 218 -19.70 -26.71 11.90
C ALA A 218 -19.00 -27.74 10.98
N GLY A 219 -19.60 -28.07 9.84
CA GLY A 219 -19.01 -28.97 8.85
C GLY A 219 -17.68 -28.49 8.30
N VAL A 220 -17.55 -27.19 8.01
CA VAL A 220 -16.29 -26.56 7.55
C VAL A 220 -15.21 -26.65 8.63
N ILE A 221 -15.55 -26.37 9.88
CA ILE A 221 -14.60 -26.47 11.01
C ILE A 221 -14.09 -27.90 11.17
N ILE A 222 -15.00 -28.90 11.13
CA ILE A 222 -14.64 -30.32 11.24
C ILE A 222 -13.75 -30.73 10.07
N ALA A 223 -14.03 -30.27 8.84
CA ALA A 223 -13.22 -30.58 7.66
C ALA A 223 -11.79 -30.03 7.80
N ILE A 224 -11.64 -28.80 8.30
CA ILE A 224 -10.34 -28.19 8.57
C ILE A 224 -9.56 -28.99 9.63
N ILE A 225 -10.22 -29.36 10.73
CA ILE A 225 -9.60 -30.17 11.80
C ILE A 225 -9.17 -31.53 11.26
N ALA A 226 -10.01 -32.19 10.45
CA ALA A 226 -9.70 -33.50 9.84
C ALA A 226 -8.49 -33.38 8.89
N MET A 227 -8.41 -32.29 8.12
CA MET A 227 -7.30 -32.04 7.21
C MET A 227 -5.97 -31.80 7.96
N LEU A 228 -6.03 -31.10 9.10
CA LEU A 228 -4.86 -30.87 9.96
C LEU A 228 -4.39 -32.12 10.70
N ARG A 229 -5.32 -33.05 11.02
CA ARG A 229 -5.02 -34.30 11.73
C ARG A 229 -4.47 -35.40 10.82
N ARG A 230 -4.54 -35.23 9.50
CA ARG A 230 -4.12 -36.25 8.52
C ARG A 230 -2.62 -36.15 8.16
N LYS A 231 -1.84 -35.41 8.93
CA LYS A 231 -0.36 -35.35 8.80
C LYS A 231 0.35 -36.22 9.83
#